data_9fb784df290f317e002f04b9552a212d
#
_entry.id   9fb784df290f317e002f04b9552a212d
#
_cell.length_a   1.000
_cell.length_b   1.000
_cell.length_c   1.000
_cell.angle_alpha   90.00
_cell.angle_beta   90.00
_cell.angle_gamma   90.00
#
_symmetry.space_group_name_H-M   'P 1'
#
loop_
_entity.id
_entity.type
_entity.pdbx_description
1 polymer ?
#
loop_
_entity_poly.entity_id
_entity_poly.type
_entity_poly.pdbx_seq_one_letter_code
_entity_poly.pdbx_strand_id
1 'polypeptide(L)'
;MRRMDNAGLLVVAALVLAGCAAAPLAQPPRIERLTGAALDAKIPPPVASLGTDEIVAMAKRGEGAQAINAKIDASHSHYRLGAAKIAAMIDAGVPAAVIDHMMEGERRRLFDDMAADIARRDQACAERIEQEVRQCRLQMLQPGFATCWPPAMGFPHWR
;
A
#
# COMPACT_ATOMS: atom_id res chain seq x y z
N MET A 1 46.40 42.55 -18.89
CA MET A 1 45.78 42.35 -17.59
C MET A 1 44.54 43.25 -17.51
N ARG A 2 43.32 42.70 -17.71
CA ARG A 2 42.07 43.46 -17.57
C ARG A 2 41.78 43.62 -16.08
N ARG A 3 41.69 44.87 -15.62
CA ARG A 3 41.19 45.18 -14.27
C ARG A 3 39.72 44.74 -14.20
N MET A 4 39.46 43.72 -13.42
CA MET A 4 38.08 43.39 -13.05
C MET A 4 37.60 44.49 -12.11
N ASP A 5 36.62 45.26 -12.57
CA ASP A 5 36.04 46.33 -11.76
C ASP A 5 35.30 45.66 -10.55
N ASN A 6 35.48 46.26 -9.37
CA ASN A 6 34.87 45.80 -8.12
C ASN A 6 33.37 45.62 -8.21
N ALA A 7 32.72 46.32 -9.14
CA ALA A 7 31.28 46.18 -9.42
C ALA A 7 30.94 44.80 -10.00
N GLY A 8 31.78 44.23 -10.87
CA GLY A 8 31.57 42.90 -11.43
C GLY A 8 31.68 41.77 -10.38
N LEU A 9 32.60 41.94 -9.44
CA LEU A 9 32.83 40.97 -8.35
C LEU A 9 31.64 40.93 -7.38
N LEU A 10 31.04 42.11 -7.08
CA LEU A 10 29.88 42.23 -6.20
C LEU A 10 28.61 41.61 -6.82
N VAL A 11 28.43 41.74 -8.13
CA VAL A 11 27.27 41.14 -8.83
C VAL A 11 27.36 39.62 -8.85
N VAL A 12 28.56 39.06 -9.07
CA VAL A 12 28.77 37.58 -9.05
C VAL A 12 28.57 37.04 -7.65
N ALA A 13 29.06 37.74 -6.61
CA ALA A 13 28.85 37.34 -5.22
C ALA A 13 27.36 37.36 -4.80
N ALA A 14 26.61 38.36 -5.28
CA ALA A 14 25.14 38.42 -5.02
C ALA A 14 24.36 37.30 -5.71
N LEU A 15 24.74 36.89 -6.92
CA LEU A 15 24.12 35.79 -7.63
C LEU A 15 24.40 34.42 -7.00
N VAL A 16 25.56 34.20 -6.42
CA VAL A 16 25.93 32.95 -5.72
C VAL A 16 25.14 32.82 -4.39
N LEU A 17 24.90 33.93 -3.69
CA LEU A 17 24.12 33.95 -2.43
C LEU A 17 22.62 33.76 -2.65
N ALA A 18 22.06 34.15 -3.79
CA ALA A 18 20.66 33.96 -4.12
C ALA A 18 20.31 32.50 -4.48
N GLY A 19 21.28 31.70 -4.89
CA GLY A 19 21.07 30.29 -5.29
C GLY A 19 20.80 29.33 -4.15
N CYS A 20 21.09 29.67 -2.90
CA CYS A 20 20.90 28.76 -1.75
C CYS A 20 19.55 28.93 -1.02
N ALA A 21 18.69 29.87 -1.42
CA ALA A 21 17.50 30.21 -0.64
C ALA A 21 16.18 29.55 -1.10
N ALA A 22 16.19 28.66 -2.07
CA ALA A 22 14.96 28.11 -2.65
C ALA A 22 14.94 26.58 -2.80
N ALA A 23 15.49 25.85 -1.83
CA ALA A 23 15.07 24.46 -1.68
C ALA A 23 13.71 24.49 -0.98
N PRO A 24 12.58 24.08 -1.63
CA PRO A 24 11.35 23.89 -0.92
C PRO A 24 11.62 22.89 0.20
N LEU A 25 11.42 23.31 1.45
CA LEU A 25 11.46 22.41 2.59
C LEU A 25 10.50 21.27 2.27
N ALA A 26 11.04 20.11 1.99
CA ALA A 26 10.23 18.92 1.79
C ALA A 26 9.33 18.80 3.01
N GLN A 27 8.04 19.04 2.83
CA GLN A 27 7.08 18.89 3.92
C GLN A 27 7.18 17.43 4.39
N PRO A 28 7.31 17.20 5.70
CA PRO A 28 7.32 15.84 6.20
C PRO A 28 6.06 15.12 5.71
N PRO A 29 6.15 13.85 5.34
CA PRO A 29 5.00 13.10 4.86
C PRO A 29 3.87 13.17 5.89
N ARG A 30 2.79 13.82 5.51
CA ARG A 30 1.62 13.98 6.37
C ARG A 30 0.86 12.67 6.35
N ILE A 31 0.86 11.96 7.45
CA ILE A 31 0.01 10.78 7.60
C ILE A 31 -1.42 11.28 7.80
N GLU A 32 -2.19 11.31 6.74
CA GLU A 32 -3.62 11.59 6.81
C GLU A 32 -4.33 10.34 7.33
N ARG A 33 -4.96 10.48 8.48
CA ARG A 33 -5.86 9.44 8.98
C ARG A 33 -7.14 9.48 8.15
N LEU A 34 -7.34 8.47 7.34
CA LEU A 34 -8.59 8.31 6.62
C LEU A 34 -9.72 8.01 7.63
N THR A 35 -10.85 8.69 7.47
CA THR A 35 -12.08 8.30 8.16
C THR A 35 -12.56 6.96 7.63
N GLY A 36 -13.36 6.20 8.42
CA GLY A 36 -13.89 4.91 7.97
C GLY A 36 -14.58 5.00 6.61
N ALA A 37 -15.42 6.02 6.40
CA ALA A 37 -16.08 6.25 5.12
C ALA A 37 -15.11 6.53 3.95
N ALA A 38 -14.03 7.27 4.19
CA ALA A 38 -13.02 7.54 3.17
C ALA A 38 -12.18 6.29 2.86
N LEU A 39 -11.99 5.40 3.84
CA LEU A 39 -11.34 4.11 3.66
C LEU A 39 -12.22 3.19 2.82
N ASP A 40 -13.50 3.08 3.17
CA ASP A 40 -14.47 2.25 2.45
C ASP A 40 -14.63 2.67 0.98
N ALA A 41 -14.54 3.97 0.69
CA ALA A 41 -14.55 4.48 -0.68
C ALA A 41 -13.30 4.09 -1.50
N LYS A 42 -12.16 3.82 -0.85
CA LYS A 42 -10.90 3.44 -1.51
C LYS A 42 -10.71 1.93 -1.63
N ILE A 43 -11.38 1.16 -0.80
CA ILE A 43 -11.28 -0.30 -0.84
C ILE A 43 -12.46 -0.84 -1.66
N PRO A 44 -12.21 -1.59 -2.75
CA PRO A 44 -13.29 -2.16 -3.53
C PRO A 44 -14.24 -2.97 -2.63
N PRO A 45 -15.56 -2.90 -2.86
CA PRO A 45 -16.50 -3.68 -2.09
C PRO A 45 -16.20 -5.18 -2.27
N PRO A 46 -16.40 -6.00 -1.23
CA PRO A 46 -16.24 -7.43 -1.36
C PRO A 46 -17.24 -7.99 -2.36
N VAL A 47 -16.81 -8.99 -3.12
CA VAL A 47 -17.72 -9.69 -4.05
C VAL A 47 -18.51 -10.68 -3.25
N ALA A 48 -19.84 -10.48 -3.19
CA ALA A 48 -20.76 -11.40 -2.56
C ALA A 48 -21.82 -11.81 -3.58
N SER A 49 -21.66 -12.97 -4.21
CA SER A 49 -22.66 -13.59 -5.07
C SER A 49 -23.82 -14.17 -4.25
N LEU A 50 -23.57 -14.60 -3.02
CA LEU A 50 -24.57 -14.98 -2.03
C LEU A 50 -24.79 -13.80 -1.08
N GLY A 51 -25.96 -13.18 -1.11
CA GLY A 51 -26.28 -12.00 -0.31
C GLY A 51 -26.47 -12.30 1.18
N THR A 52 -26.19 -11.33 2.06
CA THR A 52 -26.45 -11.47 3.50
C THR A 52 -27.92 -11.73 3.81
N ASP A 53 -28.83 -11.20 3.00
CA ASP A 53 -30.27 -11.39 3.20
C ASP A 53 -30.69 -12.81 2.85
N GLU A 54 -30.03 -13.46 1.92
CA GLU A 54 -30.24 -14.86 1.59
C GLU A 54 -29.69 -15.76 2.71
N ILE A 55 -28.57 -15.43 3.32
CA ILE A 55 -28.05 -16.13 4.51
C ILE A 55 -29.05 -16.04 5.66
N VAL A 56 -29.63 -14.86 5.92
CA VAL A 56 -30.69 -14.68 6.91
C VAL A 56 -31.91 -15.54 6.56
N ALA A 57 -32.30 -15.59 5.30
CA ALA A 57 -33.41 -16.42 4.86
C ALA A 57 -33.14 -17.92 5.07
N MET A 58 -31.91 -18.38 4.83
CA MET A 58 -31.54 -19.79 5.11
C MET A 58 -31.58 -20.09 6.61
N ALA A 59 -31.09 -19.20 7.47
CA ALA A 59 -31.16 -19.36 8.91
C ALA A 59 -32.61 -19.42 9.39
N LYS A 60 -33.50 -18.56 8.88
CA LYS A 60 -34.92 -18.58 9.19
C LYS A 60 -35.63 -19.84 8.73
N ARG A 61 -35.17 -20.51 7.68
CA ARG A 61 -35.66 -21.83 7.26
C ARG A 61 -35.14 -22.98 8.12
N GLY A 62 -34.24 -22.69 9.10
CA GLY A 62 -33.67 -23.69 9.99
C GLY A 62 -32.51 -24.46 9.36
N GLU A 63 -31.90 -23.94 8.31
CA GLU A 63 -30.68 -24.56 7.75
C GLU A 63 -29.56 -24.51 8.78
N GLY A 64 -28.86 -25.63 8.98
CA GLY A 64 -27.77 -25.72 9.93
C GLY A 64 -26.56 -24.90 9.50
N ALA A 65 -25.76 -24.42 10.47
CA ALA A 65 -24.60 -23.58 10.23
C ALA A 65 -23.62 -24.17 9.20
N GLN A 66 -23.39 -25.49 9.25
CA GLN A 66 -22.49 -26.18 8.30
C GLN A 66 -23.01 -26.09 6.85
N ALA A 67 -24.34 -26.25 6.64
CA ALA A 67 -24.93 -26.15 5.32
C ALA A 67 -24.84 -24.73 4.75
N ILE A 68 -25.05 -23.72 5.60
CA ILE A 68 -24.91 -22.31 5.22
C ILE A 68 -23.44 -22.00 4.88
N ASN A 69 -22.48 -22.42 5.70
CA ASN A 69 -21.05 -22.21 5.46
C ASN A 69 -20.61 -22.87 4.14
N ALA A 70 -21.05 -24.08 3.87
CA ALA A 70 -20.74 -24.78 2.61
C ALA A 70 -21.26 -23.99 1.37
N LYS A 71 -22.42 -23.33 1.48
CA LYS A 71 -22.94 -22.49 0.39
C LYS A 71 -22.14 -21.20 0.24
N ILE A 72 -21.70 -20.59 1.35
CA ILE A 72 -20.82 -19.43 1.34
C ILE A 72 -19.52 -19.78 0.62
N ASP A 73 -18.89 -20.90 0.98
CA ASP A 73 -17.65 -21.37 0.35
C ASP A 73 -17.82 -21.65 -1.15
N ALA A 74 -18.89 -22.36 -1.51
CA ALA A 74 -19.20 -22.69 -2.89
C ALA A 74 -19.48 -21.46 -3.77
N SER A 75 -20.00 -20.38 -3.16
CA SER A 75 -20.27 -19.12 -3.84
C SER A 75 -19.03 -18.21 -3.98
N HIS A 76 -17.93 -18.54 -3.32
CA HIS A 76 -16.73 -17.69 -3.21
C HIS A 76 -17.05 -16.27 -2.75
N SER A 77 -18.06 -16.13 -1.89
CA SER A 77 -18.52 -14.83 -1.40
C SER A 77 -17.67 -14.35 -0.24
N HIS A 78 -17.37 -13.06 -0.24
CA HIS A 78 -16.65 -12.38 0.83
C HIS A 78 -17.50 -11.23 1.37
N TYR A 79 -17.43 -11.03 2.68
CA TYR A 79 -18.33 -10.09 3.37
C TYR A 79 -17.54 -9.17 4.29
N ARG A 80 -17.72 -7.86 4.09
CA ARG A 80 -17.22 -6.87 5.07
C ARG A 80 -18.37 -6.52 6.00
N LEU A 81 -18.41 -7.20 7.15
CA LEU A 81 -19.46 -7.01 8.13
C LEU A 81 -19.07 -5.93 9.15
N GLY A 82 -19.83 -4.83 9.18
CA GLY A 82 -19.75 -3.87 10.27
C GLY A 82 -20.56 -4.35 11.48
N ALA A 83 -20.25 -3.80 12.67
CA ALA A 83 -20.89 -4.20 13.93
C ALA A 83 -22.44 -4.16 13.90
N ALA A 84 -23.00 -3.13 13.27
CA ALA A 84 -24.45 -3.00 13.13
C ALA A 84 -25.07 -4.14 12.29
N LYS A 85 -24.39 -4.56 11.21
CA LYS A 85 -24.85 -5.66 10.36
C LYS A 85 -24.74 -7.00 11.09
N ILE A 86 -23.65 -7.20 11.84
CA ILE A 86 -23.47 -8.39 12.69
C ILE A 86 -24.61 -8.49 13.70
N ALA A 87 -24.89 -7.41 14.44
CA ALA A 87 -25.99 -7.38 15.40
C ALA A 87 -27.35 -7.72 14.74
N ALA A 88 -27.64 -7.09 13.60
CA ALA A 88 -28.87 -7.37 12.87
C ALA A 88 -28.99 -8.83 12.39
N MET A 89 -27.90 -9.47 12.01
CA MET A 89 -27.89 -10.89 11.61
C MET A 89 -28.10 -11.81 12.81
N ILE A 90 -27.50 -11.49 13.97
CA ILE A 90 -27.71 -12.23 15.22
C ILE A 90 -29.20 -12.13 15.62
N ASP A 91 -29.78 -10.93 15.63
CA ASP A 91 -31.17 -10.67 15.96
C ASP A 91 -32.12 -11.39 14.97
N ALA A 92 -31.71 -11.57 13.73
CA ALA A 92 -32.46 -12.33 12.71
C ALA A 92 -32.32 -13.85 12.85
N GLY A 93 -31.55 -14.35 13.82
CA GLY A 93 -31.38 -15.77 14.13
C GLY A 93 -30.27 -16.47 13.33
N VAL A 94 -29.35 -15.74 12.71
CA VAL A 94 -28.18 -16.34 12.06
C VAL A 94 -27.25 -16.92 13.13
N PRO A 95 -26.85 -18.20 13.02
CA PRO A 95 -25.93 -18.80 13.99
C PRO A 95 -24.60 -18.07 14.06
N ALA A 96 -24.06 -17.87 15.26
CA ALA A 96 -22.77 -17.22 15.47
C ALA A 96 -21.65 -17.88 14.65
N ALA A 97 -21.65 -19.19 14.54
CA ALA A 97 -20.66 -19.94 13.73
C ALA A 97 -20.68 -19.56 12.22
N VAL A 98 -21.81 -19.08 11.68
CA VAL A 98 -21.87 -18.56 10.30
C VAL A 98 -21.22 -17.20 10.22
N ILE A 99 -21.49 -16.33 11.18
CA ILE A 99 -20.91 -14.99 11.25
C ILE A 99 -19.39 -15.07 11.41
N ASP A 100 -18.92 -15.94 12.30
CA ASP A 100 -17.50 -16.20 12.51
C ASP A 100 -16.83 -16.69 11.21
N HIS A 101 -17.47 -17.61 10.48
CA HIS A 101 -16.97 -18.12 9.20
C HIS A 101 -16.87 -17.00 8.15
N MET A 102 -17.88 -16.13 8.06
CA MET A 102 -17.85 -14.97 7.15
C MET A 102 -16.73 -14.00 7.48
N MET A 103 -16.54 -13.69 8.76
CA MET A 103 -15.49 -12.79 9.22
C MET A 103 -14.09 -13.40 9.00
N GLU A 104 -13.94 -14.69 9.25
CA GLU A 104 -12.69 -15.41 9.02
C GLU A 104 -12.32 -15.47 7.53
N GLY A 105 -13.31 -15.70 6.67
CA GLY A 105 -13.14 -15.67 5.22
C GLY A 105 -12.62 -14.32 4.72
N GLU A 106 -13.20 -13.21 5.19
CA GLU A 106 -12.75 -11.86 4.83
C GLU A 106 -11.34 -11.57 5.38
N ARG A 107 -11.07 -11.96 6.63
CA ARG A 107 -9.75 -11.80 7.23
C ARG A 107 -8.68 -12.54 6.42
N ARG A 108 -8.94 -13.79 6.05
CA ARG A 108 -8.02 -14.62 5.25
C ARG A 108 -7.73 -13.98 3.91
N ARG A 109 -8.78 -13.54 3.20
CA ARG A 109 -8.65 -12.83 1.93
C ARG A 109 -7.75 -11.58 2.04
N LEU A 110 -7.95 -10.77 3.09
CA LEU A 110 -7.12 -9.57 3.32
C LEU A 110 -5.65 -9.92 3.55
N PHE A 111 -5.35 -10.98 4.29
CA PHE A 111 -3.98 -11.45 4.49
C PHE A 111 -3.35 -11.96 3.20
N ASP A 112 -4.09 -12.70 2.39
CA ASP A 112 -3.63 -13.21 1.10
C ASP A 112 -3.36 -12.06 0.12
N ASP A 113 -4.24 -11.06 0.07
CA ASP A 113 -4.05 -9.85 -0.74
C ASP A 113 -2.81 -9.06 -0.30
N MET A 114 -2.59 -8.92 1.01
CA MET A 114 -1.40 -8.27 1.56
C MET A 114 -0.12 -9.05 1.22
N ALA A 115 -0.13 -10.37 1.37
CA ALA A 115 1.01 -11.21 1.03
C ALA A 115 1.34 -11.12 -0.47
N ALA A 116 0.32 -11.14 -1.33
CA ALA A 116 0.49 -10.96 -2.76
C ALA A 116 1.03 -9.57 -3.13
N ASP A 117 0.61 -8.51 -2.42
CA ASP A 117 1.14 -7.16 -2.64
C ASP A 117 2.60 -7.04 -2.24
N ILE A 118 2.98 -7.62 -1.09
CA ILE A 118 4.38 -7.68 -0.64
C ILE A 118 5.24 -8.41 -1.67
N ALA A 119 4.80 -9.59 -2.12
CA ALA A 119 5.53 -10.37 -3.12
C ALA A 119 5.72 -9.61 -4.44
N ARG A 120 4.70 -8.89 -4.91
CA ARG A 120 4.83 -8.02 -6.10
C ARG A 120 5.84 -6.89 -5.92
N ARG A 121 5.86 -6.27 -4.74
CA ARG A 121 6.82 -5.19 -4.43
C ARG A 121 8.25 -5.70 -4.35
N ASP A 122 8.44 -6.85 -3.73
CA ASP A 122 9.76 -7.50 -3.63
C ASP A 122 10.30 -7.87 -5.02
N GLN A 123 9.45 -8.44 -5.87
CA GLN A 123 9.79 -8.75 -7.26
C GLN A 123 10.16 -7.49 -8.03
N ALA A 124 9.36 -6.43 -7.96
CA ALA A 124 9.64 -5.16 -8.64
C ALA A 124 10.94 -4.51 -8.12
N CYS A 125 11.24 -4.65 -6.83
CA CYS A 125 12.50 -4.19 -6.25
C CYS A 125 13.69 -4.99 -6.80
N ALA A 126 13.59 -6.32 -6.85
CA ALA A 126 14.63 -7.19 -7.41
C ALA A 126 14.90 -6.88 -8.89
N GLU A 127 13.86 -6.72 -9.69
CA GLU A 127 13.97 -6.35 -11.11
C GLU A 127 14.67 -5.00 -11.31
N ARG A 128 14.37 -4.02 -10.45
CA ARG A 128 15.03 -2.70 -10.48
C ARG A 128 16.51 -2.82 -10.16
N ILE A 129 16.85 -3.56 -9.11
CA ILE A 129 18.26 -3.81 -8.73
C ILE A 129 19.01 -4.45 -9.89
N GLU A 130 18.44 -5.46 -10.53
CA GLU A 130 19.05 -6.11 -11.69
C GLU A 130 19.25 -5.15 -12.87
N GLN A 131 18.29 -4.26 -13.12
CA GLN A 131 18.42 -3.24 -14.16
C GLN A 131 19.53 -2.26 -13.85
N GLU A 132 19.63 -1.76 -12.63
CA GLU A 132 20.69 -0.85 -12.21
C GLU A 132 22.06 -1.51 -12.28
N VAL A 133 22.19 -2.76 -11.85
CA VAL A 133 23.44 -3.54 -11.96
C VAL A 133 23.84 -3.73 -13.43
N ARG A 134 22.88 -4.05 -14.31
CA ARG A 134 23.15 -4.15 -15.75
C ARG A 134 23.60 -2.84 -16.36
N GLN A 135 22.94 -1.74 -16.02
CA GLN A 135 23.32 -0.40 -16.50
C GLN A 135 24.72 -0.02 -16.02
N CYS A 136 25.01 -0.25 -14.75
CA CYS A 136 26.32 -0.01 -14.16
C CYS A 136 27.42 -0.81 -14.89
N ARG A 137 27.17 -2.11 -15.16
CA ARG A 137 28.10 -2.97 -15.89
C ARG A 137 28.36 -2.45 -17.31
N LEU A 138 27.33 -1.98 -18.01
CA LEU A 138 27.47 -1.41 -19.34
C LEU A 138 28.27 -0.10 -19.34
N GLN A 139 28.10 0.75 -18.31
CA GLN A 139 28.86 1.97 -18.14
C GLN A 139 30.36 1.69 -17.87
N MET A 140 30.68 0.65 -17.11
CA MET A 140 32.08 0.24 -16.87
C MET A 140 32.81 -0.20 -18.14
N LEU A 141 32.11 -0.62 -19.18
CA LEU A 141 32.72 -1.01 -20.46
C LEU A 141 33.04 0.18 -21.33
N GLN A 142 32.63 1.40 -20.98
CA GLN A 142 32.97 2.63 -21.73
C GLN A 142 34.30 3.23 -21.20
N PRO A 143 35.29 3.49 -22.10
CA PRO A 143 36.55 4.10 -21.70
C PRO A 143 36.32 5.52 -21.15
N GLY A 144 36.64 5.72 -19.88
CA GLY A 144 36.53 7.01 -19.20
C GLY A 144 35.58 7.06 -17.99
N PHE A 145 34.76 6.01 -17.75
CA PHE A 145 33.92 5.92 -16.55
C PHE A 145 34.55 5.00 -15.51
N ALA A 146 35.16 5.57 -14.47
CA ALA A 146 35.89 4.80 -13.49
C ALA A 146 35.12 4.30 -12.27
N THR A 147 33.90 4.74 -12.04
CA THR A 147 33.17 4.32 -10.79
C THR A 147 31.67 4.30 -10.96
N CYS A 148 31.08 3.10 -11.04
CA CYS A 148 29.70 2.84 -10.63
C CYS A 148 29.67 2.55 -9.12
N TRP A 149 30.14 3.47 -8.30
CA TRP A 149 29.94 3.37 -6.85
C TRP A 149 28.57 3.93 -6.54
N PRO A 150 27.65 3.17 -5.93
CA PRO A 150 26.46 3.80 -5.39
C PRO A 150 26.91 4.87 -4.40
N PRO A 151 26.36 6.10 -4.46
CA PRO A 151 26.66 7.09 -3.45
C PRO A 151 26.44 6.42 -2.09
N ALA A 152 27.47 6.41 -1.26
CA ALA A 152 27.44 5.76 0.03
C ALA A 152 26.14 6.14 0.73
N MET A 153 25.19 5.25 0.74
CA MET A 153 24.03 5.37 1.62
C MET A 153 24.61 5.25 3.02
N GLY A 154 24.81 6.41 3.64
CA GLY A 154 25.18 6.46 5.03
C GLY A 154 24.16 5.68 5.80
N PHE A 155 24.50 4.49 6.22
CA PHE A 155 23.70 3.76 7.18
C PHE A 155 23.58 4.66 8.40
N PRO A 156 22.36 5.05 8.84
CA PRO A 156 22.23 5.73 10.11
C PRO A 156 22.76 4.77 11.17
N HIS A 157 23.86 5.17 11.82
CA HIS A 157 24.32 4.49 13.01
C HIS A 157 23.24 4.56 14.05
N TRP A 158 22.51 3.48 14.23
CA TRP A 158 21.67 3.28 15.41
C TRP A 158 22.61 3.05 16.61
N ARG A 159 22.67 4.07 17.48
CA ARG A 159 23.16 3.95 18.84
C ARG A 159 21.98 3.79 19.79
#